data_80d981f551b9a71cbf79b030c830a871
#
_entry.id   80d981f551b9a71cbf79b030c830a871
#
_cell.length_a   1.000
_cell.length_b   1.000
_cell.length_c   1.000
_cell.angle_alpha   90.00
_cell.angle_beta   90.00
_cell.angle_gamma   90.00
#
_symmetry.space_group_name_H-M   'P 1'
#
loop_
_entity.id
_entity.type
_entity.pdbx_description
1 polymer ?
#
loop_
_entity_poly.entity_id
_entity_poly.type
_entity_poly.pdbx_seq_one_letter_code
_entity_poly.pdbx_strand_id
1 'polypeptide(L)'
;NGVWAAVPALKAAGLDPTKPATTIDAWIADMEKVKAAGLTPITMGMAWTQLELLETILIADLGVDAYNGLFDGKTDWGGAEVTKALGHYKTCVGFSDSSLYTEDWEPAMKPIMDGKAAFNVMGDWAVAGFDAAGKKAGQDYVYFPVPGTDGVFDFLADSFTLPDGAKHPGGAKNWLNTISSKDGQIAFNTVKGSIPARTDLTDEEKGKFSEYQRSAMESFAKDKIVSSIAHGAALPAKATNAMNDALTKFAQGASDVTALQADLKAAAAS
;
A
#
# COMPACT_ATOMS: atom_id res chain seq x y z
N ASN A 1 0.32 3.77 2.45
CA ASN A 1 0.62 3.06 1.18
C ASN A 1 1.10 4.04 0.13
N GLY A 2 2.08 3.66 -0.68
CA GLY A 2 2.65 4.48 -1.74
C GLY A 2 3.14 3.66 -2.92
N VAL A 3 3.50 4.35 -4.01
CA VAL A 3 4.12 3.73 -5.17
C VAL A 3 5.62 3.61 -4.95
N TRP A 4 6.14 2.41 -5.18
CA TRP A 4 7.56 2.11 -5.28
C TRP A 4 7.88 1.83 -6.74
N ALA A 5 8.80 2.59 -7.33
CA ALA A 5 9.04 2.53 -8.77
C ALA A 5 10.52 2.34 -9.09
N ALA A 6 10.80 1.42 -10.04
CA ALA A 6 12.16 1.11 -10.48
C ALA A 6 12.70 2.17 -11.45
N VAL A 7 13.73 2.90 -11.04
CA VAL A 7 14.38 3.92 -11.89
C VAL A 7 14.85 3.37 -13.24
N PRO A 8 15.50 2.18 -13.32
CA PRO A 8 15.89 1.60 -14.61
C PRO A 8 14.70 1.35 -15.54
N ALA A 9 13.59 0.82 -15.01
CA ALA A 9 12.39 0.52 -15.80
C ALA A 9 11.70 1.79 -16.30
N LEU A 10 11.59 2.83 -15.44
CA LEU A 10 11.05 4.13 -15.85
C LEU A 10 11.88 4.74 -16.98
N LYS A 11 13.21 4.78 -16.84
CA LYS A 11 14.10 5.31 -17.88
C LYS A 11 14.00 4.54 -19.18
N ALA A 12 13.92 3.21 -19.13
CA ALA A 12 13.75 2.37 -20.32
C ALA A 12 12.44 2.65 -21.05
N ALA A 13 11.40 3.05 -20.32
CA ALA A 13 10.11 3.46 -20.87
C ALA A 13 10.05 4.95 -21.29
N GLY A 14 11.16 5.68 -21.19
CA GLY A 14 11.23 7.12 -21.51
C GLY A 14 10.53 8.02 -20.49
N LEU A 15 10.32 7.51 -19.26
CA LEU A 15 9.71 8.25 -18.15
C LEU A 15 10.80 8.93 -17.30
N ASP A 16 10.47 10.14 -16.80
CA ASP A 16 11.33 10.87 -15.86
C ASP A 16 11.01 10.44 -14.42
N PRO A 17 11.93 9.74 -13.70
CA PRO A 17 11.68 9.30 -12.34
C PRO A 17 11.39 10.42 -11.33
N THR A 18 11.74 11.67 -11.69
CA THR A 18 11.53 12.86 -10.83
C THR A 18 10.19 13.53 -11.05
N LYS A 19 9.41 13.05 -12.02
CA LYS A 19 8.11 13.63 -12.41
C LYS A 19 7.03 12.55 -12.45
N PRO A 20 6.60 12.03 -11.29
CA PRO A 20 5.56 11.03 -11.24
C PRO A 20 4.24 11.57 -11.79
N ALA A 21 3.41 10.68 -12.31
CA ALA A 21 2.03 10.99 -12.65
C ALA A 21 1.27 11.54 -11.43
N THR A 22 0.31 12.42 -11.65
CA THR A 22 -0.49 13.04 -10.57
C THR A 22 -1.96 12.59 -10.56
N THR A 23 -2.36 11.77 -11.53
CA THR A 23 -3.72 11.18 -11.63
C THR A 23 -3.61 9.71 -12.01
N ILE A 24 -4.65 8.90 -11.69
CA ILE A 24 -4.69 7.49 -12.08
C ILE A 24 -4.65 7.33 -13.60
N ASP A 25 -5.38 8.15 -14.36
CA ASP A 25 -5.37 8.09 -15.83
C ASP A 25 -3.95 8.34 -16.40
N ALA A 26 -3.22 9.34 -15.88
CA ALA A 26 -1.85 9.60 -16.29
C ALA A 26 -0.90 8.47 -15.91
N TRP A 27 -1.09 7.86 -14.75
CA TRP A 27 -0.31 6.72 -14.31
C TRP A 27 -0.55 5.47 -15.18
N ILE A 28 -1.80 5.23 -15.57
CA ILE A 28 -2.16 4.17 -16.54
C ILE A 28 -1.46 4.42 -17.88
N ALA A 29 -1.44 5.67 -18.37
CA ALA A 29 -0.71 6.03 -19.59
C ALA A 29 0.81 5.79 -19.47
N ASP A 30 1.39 5.99 -18.29
CA ASP A 30 2.79 5.65 -18.03
C ASP A 30 3.01 4.14 -18.00
N MET A 31 2.07 3.36 -17.44
CA MET A 31 2.10 1.89 -17.50
C MET A 31 2.05 1.37 -18.95
N GLU A 32 1.30 2.01 -19.84
CA GLU A 32 1.28 1.67 -21.28
C GLU A 32 2.65 1.86 -21.92
N LYS A 33 3.37 2.95 -21.59
CA LYS A 33 4.74 3.18 -22.05
C LYS A 33 5.70 2.11 -21.56
N VAL A 34 5.57 1.71 -20.28
CA VAL A 34 6.37 0.62 -19.69
C VAL A 34 6.11 -0.70 -20.44
N LYS A 35 4.84 -1.03 -20.71
CA LYS A 35 4.46 -2.21 -21.48
C LYS A 35 5.04 -2.16 -22.90
N ALA A 36 4.97 -1.01 -23.55
CA ALA A 36 5.56 -0.81 -24.90
C ALA A 36 7.08 -0.99 -24.91
N ALA A 37 7.77 -0.71 -23.79
CA ALA A 37 9.19 -0.97 -23.60
C ALA A 37 9.50 -2.46 -23.31
N GLY A 38 8.52 -3.36 -23.29
CA GLY A 38 8.68 -4.79 -23.04
C GLY A 38 8.88 -5.15 -21.57
N LEU A 39 8.52 -4.26 -20.65
CA LEU A 39 8.63 -4.47 -19.20
C LEU A 39 7.25 -4.69 -18.58
N THR A 40 7.21 -5.29 -17.39
CA THR A 40 5.97 -5.42 -16.60
C THR A 40 5.61 -4.05 -15.99
N PRO A 41 4.42 -3.49 -16.31
CA PRO A 41 4.07 -2.16 -15.80
C PRO A 41 3.92 -2.09 -14.29
N ILE A 42 3.15 -3.01 -13.70
CA ILE A 42 2.88 -3.04 -12.26
C ILE A 42 2.96 -4.48 -11.75
N THR A 43 3.40 -4.66 -10.52
CA THR A 43 3.33 -5.96 -9.83
C THR A 43 2.43 -5.88 -8.61
N MET A 44 1.78 -6.98 -8.29
CA MET A 44 1.03 -7.22 -7.07
C MET A 44 1.13 -8.71 -6.73
N GLY A 45 1.01 -9.06 -5.47
CA GLY A 45 1.01 -10.43 -4.99
C GLY A 45 -0.39 -10.94 -4.65
N MET A 46 -0.48 -11.69 -3.55
CA MET A 46 -1.73 -12.28 -3.05
C MET A 46 -2.78 -11.21 -2.69
N ALA A 47 -3.99 -11.67 -2.40
CA ALA A 47 -5.19 -10.85 -2.29
C ALA A 47 -5.07 -9.57 -1.46
N TRP A 48 -4.36 -9.58 -0.32
CA TRP A 48 -4.23 -8.38 0.50
C TRP A 48 -3.44 -7.25 -0.21
N THR A 49 -2.43 -7.58 -1.03
CA THR A 49 -1.70 -6.57 -1.82
C THR A 49 -2.55 -6.04 -2.98
N GLN A 50 -3.46 -6.87 -3.50
CA GLN A 50 -4.44 -6.48 -4.51
C GLN A 50 -5.48 -5.53 -3.91
N LEU A 51 -5.91 -5.79 -2.67
CA LEU A 51 -6.81 -4.91 -1.93
C LEU A 51 -6.14 -3.58 -1.59
N GLU A 52 -4.86 -3.59 -1.25
CA GLU A 52 -4.04 -2.39 -1.04
C GLU A 52 -3.99 -1.49 -2.29
N LEU A 53 -3.81 -2.07 -3.47
CA LEU A 53 -3.90 -1.32 -4.73
C LEU A 53 -5.31 -0.77 -4.96
N LEU A 54 -6.35 -1.59 -4.73
CA LEU A 54 -7.73 -1.15 -4.92
C LEU A 54 -8.09 -0.01 -3.97
N GLU A 55 -7.73 -0.10 -2.68
CA GLU A 55 -8.06 0.97 -1.72
C GLU A 55 -7.41 2.29 -2.08
N THR A 56 -6.14 2.27 -2.54
CA THR A 56 -5.48 3.51 -2.95
C THR A 56 -6.08 4.11 -4.21
N ILE A 57 -6.57 3.30 -5.15
CA ILE A 57 -7.35 3.76 -6.32
C ILE A 57 -8.70 4.34 -5.86
N LEU A 58 -9.39 3.72 -4.91
CA LEU A 58 -10.63 4.25 -4.35
C LEU A 58 -10.39 5.61 -3.66
N ILE A 59 -9.32 5.76 -2.88
CA ILE A 59 -8.95 7.04 -2.26
C ILE A 59 -8.71 8.11 -3.34
N ALA A 60 -7.97 7.77 -4.41
CA ALA A 60 -7.63 8.69 -5.48
C ALA A 60 -8.84 9.15 -6.30
N ASP A 61 -9.73 8.24 -6.66
CA ASP A 61 -10.88 8.51 -7.53
C ASP A 61 -12.07 9.13 -6.79
N LEU A 62 -12.31 8.73 -5.53
CA LEU A 62 -13.45 9.23 -4.74
C LEU A 62 -13.07 10.44 -3.88
N GLY A 63 -11.81 10.57 -3.49
CA GLY A 63 -11.38 11.51 -2.45
C GLY A 63 -11.74 11.04 -1.04
N VAL A 64 -11.16 11.72 -0.04
CA VAL A 64 -11.21 11.31 1.38
C VAL A 64 -12.62 11.15 1.92
N ASP A 65 -13.51 12.13 1.66
CA ASP A 65 -14.86 12.13 2.26
C ASP A 65 -15.72 11.00 1.70
N ALA A 66 -15.67 10.77 0.38
CA ALA A 66 -16.44 9.69 -0.25
C ALA A 66 -15.82 8.31 0.03
N TYR A 67 -14.50 8.19 0.13
CA TYR A 67 -13.84 6.96 0.59
C TYR A 67 -14.28 6.59 2.01
N ASN A 68 -14.22 7.53 2.95
CA ASN A 68 -14.72 7.29 4.32
C ASN A 68 -16.23 6.98 4.34
N GLY A 69 -16.98 7.59 3.44
CA GLY A 69 -18.42 7.34 3.26
C GLY A 69 -18.76 5.90 2.88
N LEU A 70 -17.80 5.15 2.32
CA LEU A 70 -17.98 3.72 2.03
C LEU A 70 -18.19 2.87 3.30
N PHE A 71 -17.70 3.33 4.46
CA PHE A 71 -17.74 2.59 5.73
C PHE A 71 -18.87 3.03 6.64
N ASP A 72 -19.36 4.26 6.47
CA ASP A 72 -20.47 4.79 7.26
C ASP A 72 -21.82 4.83 6.49
N GLY A 73 -21.83 4.28 5.27
CA GLY A 73 -23.02 4.13 4.42
C GLY A 73 -23.43 5.39 3.67
N LYS A 74 -22.64 6.47 3.69
CA LYS A 74 -22.92 7.70 2.94
C LYS A 74 -22.54 7.60 1.46
N THR A 75 -21.57 6.74 1.13
CA THR A 75 -21.16 6.43 -0.24
C THR A 75 -21.60 5.01 -0.59
N ASP A 76 -22.34 4.86 -1.69
CA ASP A 76 -22.81 3.56 -2.14
C ASP A 76 -21.69 2.81 -2.90
N TRP A 77 -21.32 1.65 -2.41
CA TRP A 77 -20.42 0.72 -3.12
C TRP A 77 -20.91 0.38 -4.53
N GLY A 78 -22.23 0.41 -4.78
CA GLY A 78 -22.83 0.21 -6.11
C GLY A 78 -22.83 1.46 -7.00
N GLY A 79 -22.27 2.59 -6.54
CA GLY A 79 -22.28 3.85 -7.26
C GLY A 79 -21.37 3.89 -8.49
N ALA A 80 -21.64 4.82 -9.41
CA ALA A 80 -20.89 4.98 -10.66
C ALA A 80 -19.42 5.35 -10.44
N GLU A 81 -19.11 6.11 -9.39
CA GLU A 81 -17.75 6.50 -9.04
C GLU A 81 -16.91 5.30 -8.59
N VAL A 82 -17.50 4.38 -7.81
CA VAL A 82 -16.86 3.11 -7.47
C VAL A 82 -16.68 2.25 -8.72
N THR A 83 -17.68 2.22 -9.63
CA THR A 83 -17.56 1.50 -10.92
C THR A 83 -16.36 2.03 -11.73
N LYS A 84 -16.15 3.36 -11.74
CA LYS A 84 -14.98 3.98 -12.40
C LYS A 84 -13.67 3.51 -11.77
N ALA A 85 -13.55 3.57 -10.44
CA ALA A 85 -12.36 3.12 -9.71
C ALA A 85 -12.06 1.64 -9.97
N LEU A 86 -13.09 0.78 -10.02
CA LEU A 86 -12.95 -0.63 -10.39
C LEU A 86 -12.51 -0.81 -11.84
N GLY A 87 -12.86 0.11 -12.75
CA GLY A 87 -12.34 0.16 -14.11
C GLY A 87 -10.84 0.41 -14.17
N HIS A 88 -10.34 1.36 -13.37
CA HIS A 88 -8.90 1.61 -13.21
C HIS A 88 -8.18 0.41 -12.60
N TYR A 89 -8.73 -0.17 -11.55
CA TYR A 89 -8.19 -1.39 -10.93
C TYR A 89 -8.10 -2.55 -11.94
N LYS A 90 -9.17 -2.79 -12.72
CA LYS A 90 -9.16 -3.79 -13.82
C LYS A 90 -8.00 -3.56 -14.79
N THR A 91 -7.75 -2.30 -15.15
CA THR A 91 -6.66 -1.95 -16.07
C THR A 91 -5.30 -2.29 -15.44
N CYS A 92 -5.09 -1.97 -14.17
CA CYS A 92 -3.87 -2.32 -13.44
C CYS A 92 -3.68 -3.85 -13.35
N VAL A 93 -4.74 -4.61 -13.04
CA VAL A 93 -4.70 -6.08 -13.07
C VAL A 93 -4.28 -6.60 -14.45
N GLY A 94 -4.79 -6.01 -15.54
CA GLY A 94 -4.43 -6.37 -16.92
C GLY A 94 -2.97 -6.03 -17.31
N PHE A 95 -2.28 -5.22 -16.52
CA PHE A 95 -0.88 -4.87 -16.70
C PHE A 95 0.07 -5.67 -15.80
N SER A 96 -0.45 -6.44 -14.85
CA SER A 96 0.37 -7.18 -13.89
C SER A 96 0.66 -8.62 -14.34
N ASP A 97 1.64 -9.23 -13.69
CA ASP A 97 2.00 -10.62 -13.90
C ASP A 97 1.21 -11.53 -12.94
N SER A 98 0.25 -12.29 -13.50
CA SER A 98 -0.60 -13.19 -12.72
C SER A 98 0.14 -14.34 -12.03
N SER A 99 1.38 -14.65 -12.43
CA SER A 99 2.18 -15.66 -11.76
C SER A 99 2.56 -15.28 -10.32
N LEU A 100 2.47 -13.98 -10.00
CA LEU A 100 2.76 -13.45 -8.67
C LEU A 100 1.55 -13.45 -7.72
N TYR A 101 0.33 -13.73 -8.20
CA TYR A 101 -0.90 -13.60 -7.39
C TYR A 101 -1.05 -14.59 -6.22
N THR A 102 -0.20 -15.60 -6.17
CA THR A 102 -0.10 -16.55 -5.05
C THR A 102 1.08 -16.26 -4.14
N GLU A 103 1.92 -15.32 -4.52
CA GLU A 103 3.11 -14.93 -3.78
C GLU A 103 2.80 -13.81 -2.77
N ASP A 104 3.55 -13.76 -1.68
CA ASP A 104 3.46 -12.64 -0.75
C ASP A 104 4.13 -11.38 -1.32
N TRP A 105 4.11 -10.28 -0.59
CA TRP A 105 4.58 -8.97 -1.04
C TRP A 105 6.07 -8.93 -1.44
N GLU A 106 6.95 -9.63 -0.71
CA GLU A 106 8.39 -9.63 -1.00
C GLU A 106 8.72 -10.23 -2.38
N PRO A 107 8.25 -11.43 -2.75
CA PRO A 107 8.40 -11.94 -4.11
C PRO A 107 7.76 -11.04 -5.18
N ALA A 108 6.60 -10.43 -4.88
CA ALA A 108 5.93 -9.52 -5.80
C ALA A 108 6.70 -8.19 -6.01
N MET A 109 7.46 -7.74 -5.00
CA MET A 109 8.33 -6.57 -5.07
C MET A 109 9.66 -6.84 -5.79
N LYS A 110 10.11 -8.10 -5.85
CA LYS A 110 11.42 -8.45 -6.40
C LYS A 110 11.62 -7.99 -7.86
N PRO A 111 10.65 -8.07 -8.79
CA PRO A 111 10.81 -7.55 -10.14
C PRO A 111 11.08 -6.03 -10.18
N ILE A 112 10.57 -5.26 -9.22
CA ILE A 112 10.88 -3.82 -9.07
C ILE A 112 12.35 -3.65 -8.70
N MET A 113 12.83 -4.39 -7.69
CA MET A 113 14.22 -4.35 -7.24
C MET A 113 15.20 -4.77 -8.34
N ASP A 114 14.79 -5.70 -9.22
CA ASP A 114 15.57 -6.20 -10.36
C ASP A 114 15.46 -5.26 -11.59
N GLY A 115 14.62 -4.22 -11.57
CA GLY A 115 14.40 -3.32 -12.72
C GLY A 115 13.62 -3.96 -13.88
N LYS A 116 12.92 -5.08 -13.65
CA LYS A 116 12.12 -5.83 -14.63
C LYS A 116 10.66 -5.41 -14.68
N ALA A 117 10.20 -4.75 -13.61
CA ALA A 117 8.89 -4.14 -13.53
C ALA A 117 9.03 -2.69 -13.06
N ALA A 118 8.03 -1.86 -13.37
CA ALA A 118 8.13 -0.43 -13.10
C ALA A 118 7.52 -0.02 -11.76
N PHE A 119 6.31 -0.48 -11.44
CA PHE A 119 5.55 0.01 -10.29
C PHE A 119 5.08 -1.12 -9.38
N ASN A 120 5.01 -0.83 -8.07
CA ASN A 120 4.31 -1.63 -7.08
C ASN A 120 3.70 -0.68 -6.05
N VAL A 121 2.51 -0.98 -5.55
CA VAL A 121 1.91 -0.27 -4.40
C VAL A 121 2.18 -1.10 -3.17
N MET A 122 2.75 -0.48 -2.13
CA MET A 122 3.14 -1.17 -0.89
C MET A 122 3.29 -0.18 0.25
N GLY A 123 3.17 -0.68 1.46
CA GLY A 123 3.42 0.08 2.67
C GLY A 123 4.90 0.43 2.90
N ASP A 124 5.13 1.15 3.97
CA ASP A 124 6.46 1.70 4.33
C ASP A 124 7.53 0.62 4.62
N TRP A 125 7.13 -0.60 4.99
CA TRP A 125 8.07 -1.72 5.16
C TRP A 125 8.83 -2.11 3.88
N ALA A 126 8.36 -1.68 2.70
CA ALA A 126 9.07 -1.92 1.45
C ALA A 126 10.48 -1.32 1.47
N VAL A 127 10.72 -0.21 2.19
CA VAL A 127 12.05 0.39 2.30
C VAL A 127 13.06 -0.59 2.90
N ALA A 128 12.65 -1.39 3.89
CA ALA A 128 13.52 -2.40 4.49
C ALA A 128 13.93 -3.48 3.47
N GLY A 129 13.02 -3.86 2.56
CA GLY A 129 13.32 -4.79 1.47
C GLY A 129 14.33 -4.21 0.48
N PHE A 130 14.19 -2.94 0.10
CA PHE A 130 15.17 -2.26 -0.77
C PHE A 130 16.53 -2.13 -0.08
N ASP A 131 16.57 -1.75 1.19
CA ASP A 131 17.81 -1.63 1.97
C ASP A 131 18.53 -2.98 2.11
N ALA A 132 17.79 -4.05 2.41
CA ALA A 132 18.33 -5.42 2.47
C ALA A 132 18.89 -5.90 1.11
N ALA A 133 18.30 -5.44 0.01
CA ALA A 133 18.79 -5.71 -1.35
C ALA A 133 19.94 -4.76 -1.79
N GLY A 134 20.40 -3.85 -0.91
CA GLY A 134 21.45 -2.87 -1.21
C GLY A 134 21.04 -1.80 -2.22
N LYS A 135 19.74 -1.58 -2.41
CA LYS A 135 19.19 -0.59 -3.34
C LYS A 135 19.13 0.79 -2.74
N LYS A 136 19.32 1.82 -3.56
CA LYS A 136 19.40 3.21 -3.12
C LYS A 136 18.27 4.05 -3.73
N ALA A 137 17.55 4.77 -2.88
CA ALA A 137 16.57 5.75 -3.33
C ALA A 137 17.20 6.81 -4.25
N GLY A 138 16.46 7.21 -5.28
CA GLY A 138 16.92 8.14 -6.32
C GLY A 138 17.85 7.53 -7.37
N GLN A 139 18.45 6.37 -7.12
CA GLN A 139 19.34 5.67 -8.06
C GLN A 139 18.70 4.41 -8.62
N ASP A 140 18.26 3.51 -7.75
CA ASP A 140 17.67 2.22 -8.12
C ASP A 140 16.15 2.28 -8.10
N TYR A 141 15.58 3.00 -7.17
CA TYR A 141 14.14 3.20 -7.03
C TYR A 141 13.79 4.63 -6.60
N VAL A 142 12.55 5.01 -6.84
CA VAL A 142 11.89 6.19 -6.27
C VAL A 142 10.59 5.78 -5.63
N TYR A 143 10.07 6.64 -4.74
CA TYR A 143 8.79 6.46 -4.09
C TYR A 143 7.98 7.76 -4.16
N PHE A 144 6.67 7.65 -4.24
CA PHE A 144 5.75 8.79 -4.28
C PHE A 144 4.34 8.36 -3.87
N PRO A 145 3.46 9.29 -3.46
CA PRO A 145 2.06 8.97 -3.20
C PRO A 145 1.40 8.33 -4.43
N VAL A 146 0.44 7.42 -4.23
CA VAL A 146 -0.36 6.93 -5.37
C VAL A 146 -0.97 8.14 -6.06
N PRO A 147 -0.89 8.25 -7.41
CA PRO A 147 -1.40 9.41 -8.14
C PRO A 147 -2.85 9.74 -7.79
N GLY A 148 -3.10 10.98 -7.36
CA GLY A 148 -4.40 11.43 -6.88
C GLY A 148 -4.60 11.34 -5.36
N THR A 149 -3.62 10.85 -4.60
CA THR A 149 -3.69 10.78 -3.13
C THR A 149 -2.80 11.79 -2.41
N ASP A 150 -2.33 12.83 -3.10
CA ASP A 150 -1.54 13.88 -2.48
C ASP A 150 -2.27 14.51 -1.28
N GLY A 151 -1.58 14.65 -0.15
CA GLY A 151 -2.16 15.18 1.08
C GLY A 151 -3.09 14.20 1.80
N VAL A 152 -3.00 12.91 1.50
CA VAL A 152 -3.70 11.82 2.19
C VAL A 152 -2.72 10.81 2.74
N PHE A 153 -2.87 10.46 4.02
CA PHE A 153 -2.12 9.39 4.66
C PHE A 153 -3.05 8.18 4.86
N ASP A 154 -2.81 7.12 4.10
CA ASP A 154 -3.49 5.84 4.26
C ASP A 154 -2.86 5.08 5.43
N PHE A 155 -3.62 4.98 6.53
CA PHE A 155 -3.14 4.60 7.86
C PHE A 155 -3.41 3.14 8.19
N LEU A 156 -2.36 2.48 8.65
CA LEU A 156 -2.44 1.25 9.42
C LEU A 156 -1.51 1.33 10.64
N ALA A 157 -1.78 0.51 11.65
CA ALA A 157 -0.88 0.34 12.79
C ALA A 157 -0.88 -1.11 13.25
N ASP A 158 0.32 -1.68 13.37
CA ASP A 158 0.52 -2.98 14.00
C ASP A 158 0.46 -2.83 15.52
N SER A 159 -0.08 -3.84 16.20
CA SER A 159 -0.22 -3.86 17.65
C SER A 159 0.42 -5.10 18.25
N PHE A 160 1.24 -4.90 19.28
CA PHE A 160 1.69 -5.97 20.16
C PHE A 160 0.73 -6.08 21.33
N THR A 161 0.21 -7.29 21.59
CA THR A 161 -0.79 -7.52 22.63
C THR A 161 -0.29 -8.53 23.67
N LEU A 162 -0.88 -8.49 24.87
CA LEU A 162 -0.75 -9.55 25.88
C LEU A 162 -2.04 -10.38 25.84
N PRO A 163 -2.01 -11.60 25.24
CA PRO A 163 -3.18 -12.45 25.21
C PRO A 163 -3.61 -12.86 26.62
N ASP A 164 -4.93 -12.98 26.83
CA ASP A 164 -5.45 -13.62 28.05
C ASP A 164 -4.99 -15.08 28.11
N GLY A 165 -4.59 -15.54 29.29
CA GLY A 165 -4.04 -16.88 29.48
C GLY A 165 -2.59 -17.08 28.99
N ALA A 166 -1.84 -16.00 28.68
CA ALA A 166 -0.44 -16.10 28.32
C ALA A 166 0.38 -16.86 29.36
N LYS A 167 1.21 -17.84 28.93
CA LYS A 167 2.01 -18.68 29.84
C LYS A 167 3.07 -17.89 30.61
N HIS A 168 3.58 -16.81 30.03
CA HIS A 168 4.64 -15.98 30.58
C HIS A 168 4.26 -14.48 30.56
N PRO A 169 3.22 -14.04 31.32
CA PRO A 169 2.71 -12.68 31.27
C PRO A 169 3.75 -11.62 31.71
N GLY A 170 4.66 -11.97 32.63
CA GLY A 170 5.77 -11.09 33.04
C GLY A 170 6.73 -10.79 31.89
N GLY A 171 7.12 -11.80 31.12
CA GLY A 171 7.97 -11.63 29.93
C GLY A 171 7.26 -10.79 28.85
N ALA A 172 5.97 -11.06 28.59
CA ALA A 172 5.18 -10.29 27.63
C ALA A 172 5.06 -8.82 28.03
N LYS A 173 4.82 -8.51 29.31
CA LYS A 173 4.81 -7.13 29.83
C LYS A 173 6.17 -6.44 29.67
N ASN A 174 7.27 -7.13 29.94
CA ASN A 174 8.60 -6.58 29.71
C ASN A 174 8.83 -6.27 28.24
N TRP A 175 8.41 -7.16 27.34
CA TRP A 175 8.45 -6.89 25.89
C TRP A 175 7.64 -5.65 25.51
N LEU A 176 6.39 -5.56 25.96
CA LEU A 176 5.54 -4.40 25.67
C LEU A 176 6.14 -3.09 26.18
N ASN A 177 6.71 -3.09 27.38
CA ASN A 177 7.42 -1.94 27.92
C ASN A 177 8.66 -1.56 27.08
N THR A 178 9.43 -2.57 26.62
CA THR A 178 10.61 -2.34 25.78
C THR A 178 10.22 -1.78 24.43
N ILE A 179 9.27 -2.41 23.72
CA ILE A 179 8.89 -1.99 22.37
C ILE A 179 8.17 -0.63 22.36
N SER A 180 7.49 -0.25 23.45
CA SER A 180 6.84 1.06 23.60
C SER A 180 7.78 2.18 24.04
N SER A 181 8.99 1.87 24.50
CA SER A 181 9.98 2.88 24.87
C SER A 181 10.53 3.63 23.65
N LYS A 182 11.14 4.81 23.83
CA LYS A 182 11.78 5.54 22.71
C LYS A 182 12.84 4.70 22.01
N ASP A 183 13.75 4.11 22.79
CA ASP A 183 14.83 3.28 22.26
C ASP A 183 14.28 2.05 21.52
N GLY A 184 13.25 1.40 22.07
CA GLY A 184 12.58 0.27 21.43
C GLY A 184 11.92 0.67 20.11
N GLN A 185 11.21 1.81 20.09
CA GLN A 185 10.58 2.31 18.87
C GLN A 185 11.61 2.70 17.79
N ILE A 186 12.72 3.32 18.18
CA ILE A 186 13.80 3.66 17.25
C ILE A 186 14.44 2.37 16.72
N ALA A 187 14.87 1.47 17.60
CA ALA A 187 15.55 0.23 17.20
C ALA A 187 14.68 -0.65 16.28
N PHE A 188 13.37 -0.75 16.56
CA PHE A 188 12.45 -1.56 15.77
C PHE A 188 12.15 -0.90 14.42
N ASN A 189 11.71 0.36 14.42
CA ASN A 189 11.20 0.98 13.21
C ASN A 189 12.31 1.36 12.22
N THR A 190 13.52 1.67 12.64
CA THR A 190 14.65 1.88 11.72
C THR A 190 15.01 0.63 10.92
N VAL A 191 14.70 -0.57 11.42
CA VAL A 191 14.90 -1.84 10.73
C VAL A 191 13.67 -2.23 9.92
N LYS A 192 12.46 -2.09 10.51
CA LYS A 192 11.19 -2.42 9.85
C LYS A 192 10.88 -1.50 8.67
N GLY A 193 11.34 -0.24 8.69
CA GLY A 193 11.03 0.76 7.68
C GLY A 193 9.82 1.64 7.99
N SER A 194 9.03 1.31 9.01
CA SER A 194 7.84 2.05 9.44
C SER A 194 8.19 3.31 10.24
N ILE A 195 7.20 4.19 10.42
CA ILE A 195 7.30 5.30 11.35
C ILE A 195 6.99 4.83 12.79
N PRO A 196 7.61 5.43 13.83
CA PRO A 196 7.31 5.08 15.23
C PRO A 196 5.92 5.57 15.65
N ALA A 197 5.26 4.82 16.55
CA ALA A 197 4.00 5.24 17.16
C ALA A 197 4.18 6.43 18.13
N ARG A 198 5.40 6.69 18.58
CA ARG A 198 5.72 7.81 19.47
C ARG A 198 5.90 9.11 18.72
N THR A 199 5.27 10.17 19.22
CA THR A 199 5.35 11.53 18.65
C THR A 199 6.33 12.45 19.41
N ASP A 200 6.93 11.97 20.51
CA ASP A 200 7.82 12.75 21.41
C ASP A 200 9.31 12.57 21.12
N LEU A 201 9.66 12.17 19.89
CA LEU A 201 11.05 12.07 19.45
C LEU A 201 11.64 13.45 19.17
N THR A 202 12.89 13.65 19.63
CA THR A 202 13.68 14.84 19.31
C THR A 202 14.12 14.82 17.84
N ASP A 203 14.61 15.96 17.32
CA ASP A 203 15.12 16.02 15.95
C ASP A 203 16.38 15.16 15.75
N GLU A 204 17.22 15.01 16.79
CA GLU A 204 18.36 14.08 16.78
C GLU A 204 17.89 12.62 16.67
N GLU A 205 16.86 12.23 17.44
CA GLU A 205 16.27 10.90 17.39
C GLU A 205 15.61 10.63 16.02
N LYS A 206 14.88 11.61 15.46
CA LYS A 206 14.33 11.54 14.09
C LYS A 206 15.42 11.42 13.03
N GLY A 207 16.58 12.02 13.26
CA GLY A 207 17.73 11.92 12.36
C GLY A 207 18.28 10.49 12.18
N LYS A 208 17.90 9.52 13.04
CA LYS A 208 18.27 8.11 12.93
C LYS A 208 17.44 7.35 11.86
N PHE A 209 16.33 7.91 11.45
CA PHE A 209 15.43 7.32 10.46
C PHE A 209 15.85 7.70 9.03
N SER A 210 15.49 6.87 8.06
CA SER A 210 15.72 7.14 6.63
C SER A 210 15.01 8.41 6.16
N GLU A 211 15.38 8.94 5.01
CA GLU A 211 14.70 10.08 4.39
C GLU A 211 13.22 9.77 4.14
N TYR A 212 12.92 8.57 3.62
CA TYR A 212 11.55 8.09 3.45
C TYR A 212 10.76 8.14 4.75
N GLN A 213 11.29 7.55 5.82
CA GLN A 213 10.59 7.50 7.12
C GLN A 213 10.34 8.90 7.70
N ARG A 214 11.29 9.83 7.54
CA ARG A 214 11.08 11.23 7.96
C ARG A 214 9.98 11.90 7.15
N SER A 215 9.95 11.71 5.83
CA SER A 215 8.87 12.23 4.98
C SER A 215 7.50 11.62 5.36
N ALA A 216 7.46 10.32 5.69
CA ALA A 216 6.24 9.67 6.17
C ALA A 216 5.76 10.21 7.54
N MET A 217 6.70 10.53 8.48
CA MET A 217 6.34 11.21 9.73
C MET A 217 5.75 12.60 9.49
N GLU A 218 6.29 13.34 8.52
CA GLU A 218 5.77 14.65 8.14
C GLU A 218 4.38 14.56 7.49
N SER A 219 4.17 13.59 6.60
CA SER A 219 2.89 13.31 5.98
C SER A 219 1.85 12.94 7.04
N PHE A 220 2.17 12.01 7.95
CA PHE A 220 1.28 11.65 9.06
C PHE A 220 0.87 12.85 9.93
N ALA A 221 1.76 13.83 10.10
CA ALA A 221 1.50 15.02 10.91
C ALA A 221 0.66 16.10 10.20
N LYS A 222 0.63 16.11 8.88
CA LYS A 222 0.04 17.21 8.06
C LYS A 222 -1.17 16.79 7.24
N ASP A 223 -1.15 15.53 6.74
CA ASP A 223 -2.11 15.08 5.73
C ASP A 223 -3.41 14.58 6.37
N LYS A 224 -4.44 14.43 5.56
CA LYS A 224 -5.70 13.83 5.99
C LYS A 224 -5.51 12.32 6.17
N ILE A 225 -5.83 11.82 7.35
CA ILE A 225 -5.70 10.39 7.66
C ILE A 225 -6.98 9.65 7.22
N VAL A 226 -6.80 8.57 6.48
CA VAL A 226 -7.84 7.58 6.18
C VAL A 226 -7.40 6.22 6.72
N SER A 227 -8.35 5.34 7.03
CA SER A 227 -8.06 4.00 7.54
C SER A 227 -7.98 2.99 6.41
N SER A 228 -6.93 2.15 6.41
CA SER A 228 -6.74 1.11 5.41
C SER A 228 -7.77 -0.02 5.55
N ILE A 229 -8.35 -0.45 4.43
CA ILE A 229 -9.17 -1.65 4.33
C ILE A 229 -8.29 -2.90 4.35
N ALA A 230 -7.24 -2.90 3.54
CA ALA A 230 -6.36 -4.05 3.35
C ALA A 230 -5.74 -4.54 4.66
N HIS A 231 -5.50 -3.62 5.61
CA HIS A 231 -4.88 -3.91 6.89
C HIS A 231 -5.88 -3.94 8.07
N GLY A 232 -7.18 -3.99 7.76
CA GLY A 232 -8.22 -4.17 8.78
C GLY A 232 -8.43 -2.97 9.71
N ALA A 233 -7.98 -1.77 9.34
CA ALA A 233 -8.20 -0.56 10.11
C ALA A 233 -9.58 0.08 9.83
N ALA A 234 -10.11 -0.09 8.61
CA ALA A 234 -11.38 0.49 8.18
C ALA A 234 -12.59 -0.42 8.40
N LEU A 235 -12.40 -1.74 8.28
CA LEU A 235 -13.49 -2.74 8.34
C LEU A 235 -13.12 -3.92 9.23
N PRO A 236 -14.13 -4.65 9.77
CA PRO A 236 -13.88 -5.90 10.49
C PRO A 236 -13.22 -6.95 9.62
N ALA A 237 -12.42 -7.85 10.22
CA ALA A 237 -11.69 -8.90 9.53
C ALA A 237 -12.58 -9.78 8.62
N LYS A 238 -13.84 -10.00 9.00
CA LYS A 238 -14.81 -10.75 8.17
C LYS A 238 -15.04 -10.07 6.82
N ALA A 239 -15.26 -8.76 6.83
CA ALA A 239 -15.48 -7.97 5.61
C ALA A 239 -14.21 -7.92 4.75
N THR A 240 -13.05 -7.65 5.37
CA THR A 240 -11.75 -7.62 4.67
C THR A 240 -11.43 -8.97 4.01
N ASN A 241 -11.68 -10.09 4.70
CA ASN A 241 -11.49 -11.43 4.13
C ASN A 241 -12.43 -11.68 2.95
N ALA A 242 -13.69 -11.29 3.04
CA ALA A 242 -14.64 -11.43 1.93
C ALA A 242 -14.24 -10.56 0.72
N MET A 243 -13.68 -9.37 0.94
CA MET A 243 -13.11 -8.53 -0.14
C MET A 243 -11.91 -9.20 -0.79
N ASN A 244 -11.00 -9.78 0.00
CA ASN A 244 -9.85 -10.54 -0.50
C ASN A 244 -10.28 -11.73 -1.39
N ASP A 245 -11.33 -12.45 -1.00
CA ASP A 245 -11.90 -13.54 -1.80
C ASP A 245 -12.47 -13.05 -3.13
N ALA A 246 -13.17 -11.88 -3.11
CA ALA A 246 -13.72 -11.27 -4.32
C ALA A 246 -12.62 -10.83 -5.29
N LEU A 247 -11.55 -10.21 -4.78
CA LEU A 247 -10.40 -9.78 -5.58
C LEU A 247 -9.63 -10.97 -6.16
N THR A 248 -9.46 -12.04 -5.39
CA THR A 248 -8.85 -13.28 -5.89
C THR A 248 -9.61 -13.85 -7.08
N LYS A 249 -10.94 -13.95 -6.99
CA LYS A 249 -11.79 -14.40 -8.11
C LYS A 249 -11.63 -13.49 -9.33
N PHE A 250 -11.62 -12.17 -9.09
CA PHE A 250 -11.50 -11.20 -10.17
C PHE A 250 -10.13 -11.29 -10.88
N ALA A 251 -9.05 -11.31 -10.13
CA ALA A 251 -7.69 -11.40 -10.66
C ALA A 251 -7.44 -12.71 -11.44
N GLN A 252 -8.11 -13.79 -11.06
CA GLN A 252 -8.10 -15.07 -11.78
C GLN A 252 -9.02 -15.11 -13.01
N GLY A 253 -9.73 -14.01 -13.31
CA GLY A 253 -10.67 -13.95 -14.43
C GLY A 253 -11.99 -14.71 -14.22
N ALA A 254 -12.30 -15.10 -12.98
CA ALA A 254 -13.54 -15.82 -12.64
C ALA A 254 -14.74 -14.89 -12.39
N SER A 255 -14.54 -13.57 -12.37
CA SER A 255 -15.60 -12.56 -12.27
C SER A 255 -15.26 -11.31 -13.10
N ASP A 256 -16.29 -10.54 -13.44
CA ASP A 256 -16.15 -9.25 -14.09
C ASP A 256 -16.29 -8.08 -13.09
N VAL A 257 -16.16 -6.83 -13.56
CA VAL A 257 -16.26 -5.63 -12.72
C VAL A 257 -17.63 -5.52 -12.04
N THR A 258 -18.70 -5.91 -12.70
CA THR A 258 -20.08 -5.85 -12.14
C THR A 258 -20.22 -6.82 -10.97
N ALA A 259 -19.74 -8.05 -11.15
CA ALA A 259 -19.75 -9.07 -10.10
C ALA A 259 -18.81 -8.67 -8.94
N LEU A 260 -17.59 -8.17 -9.25
CA LEU A 260 -16.68 -7.67 -8.24
C LEU A 260 -17.32 -6.56 -7.39
N GLN A 261 -17.97 -5.57 -8.02
CA GLN A 261 -18.63 -4.48 -7.33
C GLN A 261 -19.75 -4.98 -6.40
N ALA A 262 -20.55 -5.96 -6.85
CA ALA A 262 -21.60 -6.57 -6.03
C ALA A 262 -21.01 -7.34 -4.84
N ASP A 263 -19.93 -8.10 -5.04
CA ASP A 263 -19.24 -8.84 -4.00
C ASP A 263 -18.63 -7.91 -2.95
N LEU A 264 -17.98 -6.80 -3.37
CA LEU A 264 -17.40 -5.80 -2.46
C LEU A 264 -18.50 -5.09 -1.63
N LYS A 265 -19.64 -4.75 -2.25
CA LYS A 265 -20.81 -4.19 -1.56
C LYS A 265 -21.35 -5.15 -0.50
N ALA A 266 -21.47 -6.43 -0.84
CA ALA A 266 -21.92 -7.47 0.09
C ALA A 266 -20.92 -7.69 1.25
N ALA A 267 -19.62 -7.69 0.93
CA ALA A 267 -18.55 -7.83 1.91
C ALA A 267 -18.54 -6.66 2.91
N ALA A 268 -18.68 -5.42 2.43
CA ALA A 268 -18.73 -4.23 3.30
C ALA A 268 -19.92 -4.22 4.27
N ALA A 269 -21.00 -4.91 3.94
CA ALA A 269 -22.20 -5.03 4.77
C ALA A 269 -22.13 -6.20 5.78
N SER A 270 -21.06 -7.00 5.79
CA SER A 270 -20.93 -8.23 6.61
C SER A 270 -20.19 -7.96 7.93
#